data_68415499e229c924cbda37620f1f53d4
#
_entry.id   68415499e229c924cbda37620f1f53d4
#
_cell.length_a   1.000
_cell.length_b   1.000
_cell.length_c   1.000
_cell.angle_alpha   90.00
_cell.angle_beta   90.00
_cell.angle_gamma   90.00
#
_symmetry.space_group_name_H-M   'P 1'
#
loop_
_entity.id
_entity.type
_entity.pdbx_description
1 polymer ?
#
loop_
_entity_poly.entity_id
_entity_poly.type
_entity_poly.pdbx_seq_one_letter_code
_entity_poly.pdbx_strand_id
1 'polypeptide(L)'
;MSATAQGKQDRKADILNHLASMLESEPGARLTTAKLAQAVGVSEAALYRHFASKAKMFEALIVYAEDIIFDRVARIISEQPTAWTKTSQIIALVLTFCERNPGIARLLSGDALLGEAPRLRLRAAQVFERLETQIRQIFREANLNQEPEGLLSPSVSASLALTLIEGRLARFVRSDFSLKPTDTLDPQIDVLSQLFGHAAAQH
;
A
#
# COMPACT_ATOMS: atom_id res chain seq x y z
N MET A 1 30.19 -6.02 16.68
CA MET A 1 29.12 -5.01 16.94
C MET A 1 27.76 -5.44 16.38
N SER A 2 27.35 -6.71 16.40
CA SER A 2 26.19 -7.19 15.60
C SER A 2 24.97 -7.65 16.38
N ALA A 3 25.09 -8.36 17.48
CA ALA A 3 23.95 -9.02 18.14
C ALA A 3 22.93 -8.06 18.79
N THR A 4 23.37 -6.95 19.36
CA THR A 4 22.50 -5.95 20.03
C THR A 4 21.70 -5.11 19.03
N ALA A 5 22.24 -4.84 17.85
CA ALA A 5 21.53 -4.10 16.79
C ALA A 5 20.44 -4.97 16.14
N GLN A 6 20.75 -6.26 15.89
CA GLN A 6 19.83 -7.23 15.34
C GLN A 6 18.64 -7.45 16.28
N GLY A 7 18.88 -7.73 17.56
CA GLY A 7 17.80 -7.91 18.53
C GLY A 7 16.92 -6.66 18.74
N LYS A 8 17.46 -5.45 18.52
CA LYS A 8 16.67 -4.22 18.55
C LYS A 8 15.82 -4.04 17.31
N GLN A 9 16.31 -4.48 16.14
CA GLN A 9 15.58 -4.45 14.87
C GLN A 9 14.46 -5.49 14.86
N ASP A 10 14.73 -6.70 15.34
CA ASP A 10 13.75 -7.77 15.48
C ASP A 10 12.59 -7.36 16.39
N ARG A 11 12.89 -6.67 17.51
CA ARG A 11 11.85 -6.18 18.42
C ARG A 11 11.02 -5.04 17.84
N LYS A 12 11.60 -4.18 17.00
CA LYS A 12 10.82 -3.15 16.28
C LYS A 12 9.85 -3.78 15.30
N ALA A 13 10.30 -4.77 14.52
CA ALA A 13 9.46 -5.50 13.59
C ALA A 13 8.30 -6.21 14.31
N ASP A 14 8.58 -6.83 15.46
CA ASP A 14 7.59 -7.49 16.31
C ASP A 14 6.50 -6.52 16.79
N ILE A 15 6.88 -5.33 17.27
CA ILE A 15 5.93 -4.27 17.64
C ILE A 15 5.07 -3.85 16.47
N LEU A 16 5.65 -3.66 15.27
CA LEU A 16 4.91 -3.25 14.08
C LEU A 16 3.94 -4.33 13.60
N ASN A 17 4.31 -5.61 13.69
CA ASN A 17 3.44 -6.73 13.37
C ASN A 17 2.23 -6.79 14.31
N HIS A 18 2.43 -6.63 15.62
CA HIS A 18 1.33 -6.57 16.58
C HIS A 18 0.44 -5.34 16.34
N LEU A 19 1.02 -4.19 16.00
CA LEU A 19 0.27 -3.00 15.64
C LEU A 19 -0.62 -3.26 14.42
N ALA A 20 -0.09 -3.85 13.34
CA ALA A 20 -0.85 -4.20 12.16
C ALA A 20 -1.99 -5.18 12.47
N SER A 21 -1.71 -6.23 13.25
CA SER A 21 -2.72 -7.20 13.67
C SER A 21 -3.84 -6.58 14.52
N MET A 22 -3.53 -5.64 15.41
CA MET A 22 -4.54 -4.92 16.19
C MET A 22 -5.41 -4.01 15.32
N LEU A 23 -4.83 -3.37 14.29
CA LEU A 23 -5.60 -2.57 13.33
C LEU A 23 -6.56 -3.43 12.50
N GLU A 24 -6.23 -4.70 12.29
CA GLU A 24 -7.07 -5.67 11.62
C GLU A 24 -8.19 -6.18 12.51
N SER A 25 -7.87 -6.63 13.72
CA SER A 25 -8.78 -7.37 14.61
C SER A 25 -9.81 -6.48 15.34
N GLU A 26 -9.52 -5.18 15.49
CA GLU A 26 -10.39 -4.23 16.20
C GLU A 26 -10.82 -3.06 15.28
N PRO A 27 -11.69 -3.29 14.25
CA PRO A 27 -12.18 -2.21 13.39
C PRO A 27 -12.91 -1.15 14.20
N GLY A 28 -12.59 0.15 13.98
CA GLY A 28 -13.22 1.26 14.69
C GLY A 28 -12.75 1.46 16.14
N ALA A 29 -12.04 0.53 16.73
CA ALA A 29 -11.53 0.69 18.09
C ALA A 29 -10.32 1.65 18.12
N ARG A 30 -10.28 2.49 19.14
CA ARG A 30 -9.11 3.35 19.38
C ARG A 30 -7.94 2.52 19.90
N LEU A 31 -6.89 2.46 19.10
CA LEU A 31 -5.64 1.82 19.52
C LEU A 31 -4.99 2.62 20.67
N THR A 32 -4.64 1.93 21.76
CA THR A 32 -3.89 2.51 22.87
C THR A 32 -2.51 1.86 23.01
N THR A 33 -1.53 2.61 23.50
CA THR A 33 -0.19 2.07 23.76
C THR A 33 -0.18 1.01 24.84
N ALA A 34 -1.08 1.10 25.82
CA ALA A 34 -1.26 0.08 26.87
C ALA A 34 -1.69 -1.27 26.27
N LYS A 35 -2.71 -1.28 25.40
CA LYS A 35 -3.14 -2.50 24.70
C LYS A 35 -2.04 -3.08 23.82
N LEU A 36 -1.32 -2.23 23.08
CA LEU A 36 -0.18 -2.67 22.25
C LEU A 36 0.94 -3.27 23.09
N ALA A 37 1.29 -2.64 24.22
CA ALA A 37 2.30 -3.14 25.14
C ALA A 37 1.91 -4.52 25.70
N GLN A 38 0.64 -4.68 26.07
CA GLN A 38 0.10 -5.96 26.52
C GLN A 38 0.17 -7.03 25.41
N ALA A 39 -0.22 -6.71 24.18
CA ALA A 39 -0.18 -7.63 23.04
C ALA A 39 1.25 -8.09 22.70
N VAL A 40 2.22 -7.18 22.78
CA VAL A 40 3.66 -7.47 22.57
C VAL A 40 4.30 -8.19 23.77
N GLY A 41 3.66 -8.18 24.94
CA GLY A 41 4.22 -8.76 26.17
C GLY A 41 5.33 -7.92 26.80
N VAL A 42 5.22 -6.58 26.73
CA VAL A 42 6.20 -5.63 27.29
C VAL A 42 5.50 -4.52 28.07
N SER A 43 6.27 -3.71 28.82
CA SER A 43 5.75 -2.49 29.44
C SER A 43 5.63 -1.37 28.40
N GLU A 44 4.73 -0.39 28.63
CA GLU A 44 4.66 0.80 27.79
C GLU A 44 5.99 1.57 27.74
N ALA A 45 6.71 1.63 28.85
CA ALA A 45 8.05 2.22 28.89
C ALA A 45 9.04 1.50 27.97
N ALA A 46 8.88 0.18 27.79
CA ALA A 46 9.69 -0.57 26.82
C ALA A 46 9.31 -0.26 25.37
N LEU A 47 8.03 -0.05 25.06
CA LEU A 47 7.62 0.42 23.73
C LEU A 47 8.26 1.78 23.39
N TYR A 48 8.21 2.73 24.34
CA TYR A 48 8.77 4.07 24.13
C TYR A 48 10.30 4.11 24.00
N ARG A 49 11.02 3.06 24.44
CA ARG A 49 12.45 2.89 24.12
C ARG A 49 12.71 2.56 22.65
N HIS A 50 11.74 1.97 21.96
CA HIS A 50 11.84 1.64 20.55
C HIS A 50 11.25 2.73 19.64
N PHE A 51 10.18 3.39 20.09
CA PHE A 51 9.47 4.43 19.32
C PHE A 51 9.15 5.60 20.26
N ALA A 52 9.59 6.80 19.90
CA ALA A 52 9.46 8.00 20.73
C ALA A 52 7.99 8.42 21.02
N SER A 53 7.03 7.93 20.23
CA SER A 53 5.60 8.19 20.42
C SER A 53 4.75 7.18 19.65
N LYS A 54 3.44 7.10 19.97
CA LYS A 54 2.47 6.34 19.19
C LYS A 54 2.48 6.76 17.72
N ALA A 55 2.54 8.07 17.44
CA ALA A 55 2.62 8.57 16.05
C ALA A 55 3.86 8.04 15.31
N LYS A 56 5.00 7.88 16.00
CA LYS A 56 6.21 7.29 15.42
C LYS A 56 6.08 5.79 15.15
N MET A 57 5.23 5.07 15.88
CA MET A 57 4.89 3.67 15.55
C MET A 57 4.08 3.60 14.26
N PHE A 58 3.06 4.45 14.10
CA PHE A 58 2.28 4.54 12.86
C PHE A 58 3.13 4.97 11.66
N GLU A 59 3.98 5.99 11.81
CA GLU A 59 4.92 6.42 10.76
C GLU A 59 5.83 5.25 10.33
N ALA A 60 6.37 4.50 11.28
CA ALA A 60 7.23 3.35 10.99
C ALA A 60 6.47 2.21 10.29
N LEU A 61 5.20 1.98 10.63
CA LEU A 61 4.37 0.99 9.94
C LEU A 61 4.03 1.43 8.49
N ILE A 62 3.79 2.73 8.25
CA ILE A 62 3.63 3.27 6.90
C ILE A 62 4.91 3.07 6.08
N VAL A 63 6.09 3.39 6.65
CA VAL A 63 7.39 3.19 5.99
C VAL A 63 7.60 1.71 5.67
N TYR A 64 7.33 0.82 6.61
CA TYR A 64 7.44 -0.62 6.40
C TYR A 64 6.57 -1.12 5.23
N ALA A 65 5.32 -0.68 5.17
CA ALA A 65 4.42 -1.01 4.07
C ALA A 65 4.91 -0.43 2.74
N GLU A 66 5.36 0.82 2.76
CA GLU A 66 5.92 1.52 1.60
C GLU A 66 7.14 0.78 1.03
N ASP A 67 8.10 0.42 1.87
CA ASP A 67 9.31 -0.29 1.45
C ASP A 67 8.96 -1.61 0.76
N ILE A 68 8.06 -2.43 1.34
CA ILE A 68 7.62 -3.69 0.74
C ILE A 68 6.94 -3.48 -0.63
N ILE A 69 6.07 -2.49 -0.74
CA ILE A 69 5.37 -2.18 -1.99
C ILE A 69 6.38 -1.74 -3.05
N PHE A 70 7.22 -0.75 -2.74
CA PHE A 70 8.10 -0.15 -3.75
C PHE A 70 9.27 -1.04 -4.15
N ASP A 71 9.77 -1.91 -3.29
CA ASP A 71 10.75 -2.95 -3.68
C ASP A 71 10.18 -3.88 -4.75
N ARG A 72 8.89 -4.24 -4.64
CA ARG A 72 8.21 -5.07 -5.64
C ARG A 72 7.84 -4.29 -6.89
N VAL A 73 7.40 -3.04 -6.76
CA VAL A 73 7.15 -2.15 -7.90
C VAL A 73 8.41 -1.98 -8.74
N ALA A 74 9.58 -1.77 -8.12
CA ALA A 74 10.84 -1.67 -8.83
C ALA A 74 11.16 -2.93 -9.65
N ARG A 75 10.90 -4.12 -9.11
CA ARG A 75 11.05 -5.39 -9.85
C ARG A 75 10.08 -5.49 -11.03
N ILE A 76 8.80 -5.18 -10.82
CA ILE A 76 7.81 -5.18 -11.90
C ILE A 76 8.28 -4.25 -13.03
N ILE A 77 8.73 -3.04 -12.70
CA ILE A 77 9.20 -2.07 -13.70
C ILE A 77 10.38 -2.62 -14.51
N SER A 78 11.30 -3.34 -13.87
CA SER A 78 12.48 -3.91 -14.53
C SER A 78 12.19 -5.18 -15.33
N GLU A 79 11.21 -5.98 -14.93
CA GLU A 79 10.95 -7.31 -15.50
C GLU A 79 9.87 -7.29 -16.58
N GLN A 80 8.92 -6.36 -16.52
CA GLN A 80 7.79 -6.33 -17.44
C GLN A 80 8.07 -5.49 -18.69
N PRO A 81 7.66 -5.95 -19.89
CA PRO A 81 8.05 -5.32 -21.13
C PRO A 81 7.26 -4.04 -21.46
N THR A 82 5.95 -3.99 -21.15
CA THR A 82 5.07 -2.90 -21.62
C THR A 82 4.53 -2.06 -20.47
N ALA A 83 4.14 -0.82 -20.75
CA ALA A 83 3.52 0.06 -19.77
C ALA A 83 2.27 -0.56 -19.15
N TRP A 84 1.45 -1.23 -19.96
CA TRP A 84 0.24 -1.86 -19.46
C TRP A 84 0.55 -3.04 -18.53
N THR A 85 1.46 -3.95 -18.91
CA THR A 85 1.83 -5.09 -18.04
C THR A 85 2.45 -4.63 -16.72
N LYS A 86 3.26 -3.58 -16.74
CA LYS A 86 3.78 -2.95 -15.53
C LYS A 86 2.65 -2.43 -14.65
N THR A 87 1.76 -1.64 -15.23
CA THR A 87 0.68 -0.98 -14.48
C THR A 87 -0.34 -1.97 -13.92
N SER A 88 -0.78 -2.95 -14.71
CA SER A 88 -1.72 -3.98 -14.25
C SER A 88 -1.15 -4.82 -13.11
N GLN A 89 0.14 -5.19 -13.18
CA GLN A 89 0.80 -5.90 -12.09
C GLN A 89 1.01 -5.03 -10.84
N ILE A 90 1.24 -3.73 -10.99
CA ILE A 90 1.29 -2.80 -9.83
C ILE A 90 -0.08 -2.71 -9.16
N ILE A 91 -1.17 -2.59 -9.92
CA ILE A 91 -2.54 -2.61 -9.38
C ILE A 91 -2.78 -3.91 -8.61
N ALA A 92 -2.53 -5.05 -9.23
CA ALA A 92 -2.72 -6.37 -8.61
C ALA A 92 -1.84 -6.55 -7.35
N LEU A 93 -0.59 -6.10 -7.40
CA LEU A 93 0.34 -6.12 -6.27
C LEU A 93 -0.22 -5.37 -5.06
N VAL A 94 -0.62 -4.11 -5.24
CA VAL A 94 -1.08 -3.26 -4.12
C VAL A 94 -2.36 -3.81 -3.53
N LEU A 95 -3.31 -4.22 -4.37
CA LEU A 95 -4.58 -4.78 -3.91
C LEU A 95 -4.39 -6.12 -3.17
N THR A 96 -3.57 -7.03 -3.71
CA THR A 96 -3.26 -8.31 -3.07
C THR A 96 -2.49 -8.12 -1.75
N PHE A 97 -1.55 -7.18 -1.72
CA PHE A 97 -0.81 -6.86 -0.50
C PHE A 97 -1.75 -6.36 0.60
N CYS A 98 -2.65 -5.44 0.27
CA CYS A 98 -3.63 -4.89 1.22
C CYS A 98 -4.68 -5.93 1.64
N GLU A 99 -5.11 -6.83 0.75
CA GLU A 99 -6.01 -7.93 1.09
C GLU A 99 -5.39 -8.88 2.13
N ARG A 100 -4.10 -9.17 1.98
CA ARG A 100 -3.34 -10.02 2.90
C ARG A 100 -2.93 -9.33 4.20
N ASN A 101 -3.07 -8.01 4.25
CA ASN A 101 -2.68 -7.18 5.38
C ASN A 101 -3.77 -6.13 5.68
N PRO A 102 -4.96 -6.55 6.15
CA PRO A 102 -6.10 -5.65 6.33
C PRO A 102 -5.82 -4.48 7.27
N GLY A 103 -5.03 -4.68 8.33
CA GLY A 103 -4.60 -3.62 9.22
C GLY A 103 -3.75 -2.55 8.51
N ILE A 104 -2.92 -2.95 7.54
CA ILE A 104 -2.17 -2.01 6.68
C ILE A 104 -3.11 -1.31 5.70
N ALA A 105 -4.11 -2.01 5.15
CA ALA A 105 -5.13 -1.40 4.30
C ALA A 105 -5.86 -0.27 5.04
N ARG A 106 -6.27 -0.48 6.30
CA ARG A 106 -6.87 0.56 7.15
C ARG A 106 -5.93 1.73 7.42
N LEU A 107 -4.65 1.43 7.61
CA LEU A 107 -3.63 2.47 7.83
C LEU A 107 -3.46 3.34 6.59
N LEU A 108 -3.24 2.73 5.43
CA LEU A 108 -3.00 3.45 4.17
C LEU A 108 -4.23 4.20 3.67
N SER A 109 -5.45 3.66 3.84
CA SER A 109 -6.69 4.37 3.52
C SER A 109 -7.00 5.54 4.46
N GLY A 110 -6.25 5.67 5.55
CA GLY A 110 -6.45 6.71 6.56
C GLY A 110 -7.53 6.40 7.59
N ASP A 111 -8.25 5.30 7.47
CA ASP A 111 -9.29 4.89 8.41
C ASP A 111 -8.75 4.71 9.83
N ALA A 112 -7.64 3.98 9.98
CA ALA A 112 -6.97 3.78 11.28
C ALA A 112 -6.34 5.07 11.85
N LEU A 113 -6.29 6.15 11.09
CA LEU A 113 -5.69 7.43 11.48
C LEU A 113 -6.73 8.49 11.89
N LEU A 114 -8.01 8.11 12.00
CA LEU A 114 -9.03 8.99 12.51
C LEU A 114 -8.77 9.29 14.00
N GLY A 115 -8.69 10.58 14.33
CA GLY A 115 -8.37 11.03 15.69
C GLY A 115 -6.88 10.96 16.06
N GLU A 116 -6.00 10.54 15.16
CA GLU A 116 -4.55 10.59 15.31
C GLU A 116 -3.97 11.91 14.77
N ALA A 117 -2.65 12.13 14.92
CA ALA A 117 -1.99 13.34 14.46
C ALA A 117 -2.21 13.56 12.94
N PRO A 118 -2.70 14.76 12.49
CA PRO A 118 -3.07 15.00 11.09
C PRO A 118 -1.96 14.69 10.07
N ARG A 119 -0.69 14.87 10.44
CA ARG A 119 0.46 14.57 9.60
C ARG A 119 0.55 13.10 9.19
N LEU A 120 -0.04 12.17 9.96
CA LEU A 120 -0.03 10.75 9.62
C LEU A 120 -0.88 10.45 8.39
N ARG A 121 -2.03 11.12 8.25
CA ARG A 121 -2.86 10.99 7.04
C ARG A 121 -2.14 11.53 5.81
N LEU A 122 -1.45 12.67 5.94
CA LEU A 122 -0.62 13.20 4.86
C LEU A 122 0.50 12.23 4.50
N ARG A 123 1.13 11.61 5.51
CA ARG A 123 2.19 10.61 5.26
C ARG A 123 1.66 9.35 4.56
N ALA A 124 0.48 8.86 4.92
CA ALA A 124 -0.16 7.75 4.22
C ALA A 124 -0.52 8.12 2.76
N ALA A 125 -1.06 9.32 2.53
CA ALA A 125 -1.37 9.81 1.19
C ALA A 125 -0.14 9.86 0.27
N GLN A 126 1.03 10.21 0.79
CA GLN A 126 2.29 10.25 0.03
C GLN A 126 2.66 8.89 -0.60
N VAL A 127 2.23 7.77 -0.02
CA VAL A 127 2.44 6.44 -0.61
C VAL A 127 1.70 6.33 -1.95
N PHE A 128 0.46 6.79 -2.00
CA PHE A 128 -0.38 6.80 -3.21
C PHE A 128 0.09 7.84 -4.23
N GLU A 129 0.49 9.04 -3.80
CA GLU A 129 1.09 10.06 -4.67
C GLU A 129 2.37 9.55 -5.35
N ARG A 130 3.18 8.79 -4.62
CA ARG A 130 4.39 8.15 -5.16
C ARG A 130 4.03 7.06 -6.17
N LEU A 131 3.01 6.22 -5.90
CA LEU A 131 2.51 5.22 -6.86
C LEU A 131 2.01 5.89 -8.14
N GLU A 132 1.19 6.92 -8.03
CA GLU A 132 0.70 7.67 -9.20
C GLU A 132 1.85 8.25 -10.03
N THR A 133 2.86 8.79 -9.36
CA THR A 133 4.04 9.34 -10.03
C THR A 133 4.83 8.25 -10.78
N GLN A 134 5.00 7.05 -10.19
CA GLN A 134 5.65 5.93 -10.84
C GLN A 134 4.84 5.45 -12.06
N ILE A 135 3.53 5.28 -11.93
CA ILE A 135 2.67 4.86 -13.04
C ILE A 135 2.69 5.91 -14.15
N ARG A 136 2.61 7.18 -13.82
CA ARG A 136 2.72 8.28 -14.80
C ARG A 136 4.04 8.23 -15.57
N GLN A 137 5.15 7.94 -14.87
CA GLN A 137 6.45 7.81 -15.50
C GLN A 137 6.53 6.60 -16.44
N ILE A 138 5.94 5.47 -16.06
CA ILE A 138 5.84 4.27 -16.93
C ILE A 138 5.20 4.62 -18.27
N PHE A 139 4.06 5.33 -18.28
CA PHE A 139 3.38 5.72 -19.52
C PHE A 139 4.13 6.80 -20.31
N ARG A 140 4.86 7.70 -19.65
CA ARG A 140 5.73 8.67 -20.35
C ARG A 140 6.87 7.97 -21.09
N GLU A 141 7.49 6.98 -20.45
CA GLU A 141 8.57 6.20 -21.06
C GLU A 141 8.05 5.36 -22.23
N ALA A 142 6.85 4.78 -22.11
CA ALA A 142 6.20 4.06 -23.20
C ALA A 142 6.01 4.93 -24.45
N ASN A 143 5.52 6.17 -24.27
CA ASN A 143 5.36 7.11 -25.37
C ASN A 143 6.70 7.47 -26.04
N LEU A 144 7.77 7.61 -25.26
CA LEU A 144 9.11 7.86 -25.80
C LEU A 144 9.66 6.64 -26.58
N ASN A 145 9.32 5.43 -26.14
CA ASN A 145 9.74 4.18 -26.75
C ASN A 145 8.83 3.71 -27.90
N GLN A 146 7.86 4.54 -28.31
CA GLN A 146 6.90 4.25 -29.38
C GLN A 146 6.09 2.97 -29.14
N GLU A 147 5.81 2.64 -27.88
CA GLU A 147 4.80 1.63 -27.57
C GLU A 147 3.43 2.08 -28.13
N PRO A 148 2.50 1.14 -28.42
CA PRO A 148 1.17 1.51 -28.89
C PRO A 148 0.52 2.53 -27.97
N GLU A 149 0.14 3.68 -28.52
CA GLU A 149 -0.49 4.76 -27.75
C GLU A 149 -1.88 4.31 -27.28
N GLY A 150 -2.11 4.46 -25.98
CA GLY A 150 -3.44 4.34 -25.41
C GLY A 150 -4.31 5.56 -25.72
N LEU A 151 -5.59 5.43 -25.47
CA LEU A 151 -6.57 6.53 -25.65
C LEU A 151 -6.37 7.68 -24.66
N LEU A 152 -5.56 7.48 -23.61
CA LEU A 152 -5.45 8.39 -22.48
C LEU A 152 -4.02 8.93 -22.35
N SER A 153 -3.91 10.19 -21.93
CA SER A 153 -2.60 10.76 -21.60
C SER A 153 -1.98 10.05 -20.37
N PRO A 154 -0.64 10.06 -20.22
CA PRO A 154 0.04 9.46 -19.07
C PRO A 154 -0.51 9.89 -17.69
N SER A 155 -0.91 11.15 -17.56
CA SER A 155 -1.48 11.66 -16.32
C SER A 155 -2.88 11.12 -16.03
N VAL A 156 -3.72 11.00 -17.05
CA VAL A 156 -5.08 10.43 -16.92
C VAL A 156 -4.99 8.94 -16.66
N SER A 157 -4.09 8.22 -17.34
CA SER A 157 -3.85 6.78 -17.10
C SER A 157 -3.42 6.51 -15.67
N ALA A 158 -2.48 7.29 -15.14
CA ALA A 158 -2.00 7.13 -13.78
C ALA A 158 -3.10 7.44 -12.74
N SER A 159 -3.84 8.52 -12.94
CA SER A 159 -4.95 8.91 -12.06
C SER A 159 -6.07 7.86 -12.05
N LEU A 160 -6.41 7.27 -13.21
CA LEU A 160 -7.43 6.23 -13.31
C LEU A 160 -6.98 4.94 -12.60
N ALA A 161 -5.73 4.52 -12.79
CA ALA A 161 -5.16 3.36 -12.10
C ALA A 161 -5.16 3.55 -10.59
N LEU A 162 -4.77 4.74 -10.10
CA LEU A 162 -4.79 5.06 -8.69
C LEU A 162 -6.21 5.09 -8.12
N THR A 163 -7.16 5.71 -8.83
CA THR A 163 -8.58 5.75 -8.43
C THR A 163 -9.17 4.34 -8.27
N LEU A 164 -8.79 3.40 -9.15
CA LEU A 164 -9.20 2.00 -9.02
C LEU A 164 -8.63 1.38 -7.74
N ILE A 165 -7.35 1.58 -7.45
CA ILE A 165 -6.69 1.06 -6.24
C ILE A 165 -7.40 1.62 -4.99
N GLU A 166 -7.48 2.94 -4.87
CA GLU A 166 -8.05 3.61 -3.70
C GLU A 166 -9.54 3.26 -3.51
N GLY A 167 -10.33 3.24 -4.59
CA GLY A 167 -11.74 2.89 -4.55
C GLY A 167 -11.97 1.46 -4.05
N ARG A 168 -11.14 0.50 -4.49
CA ARG A 168 -11.21 -0.89 -4.03
C ARG A 168 -10.77 -1.03 -2.58
N LEU A 169 -9.71 -0.37 -2.17
CA LEU A 169 -9.26 -0.36 -0.77
C LEU A 169 -10.32 0.27 0.15
N ALA A 170 -10.93 1.38 -0.26
CA ALA A 170 -11.97 2.01 0.51
C ALA A 170 -13.22 1.12 0.68
N ARG A 171 -13.59 0.34 -0.37
CA ARG A 171 -14.68 -0.65 -0.26
C ARG A 171 -14.30 -1.80 0.68
N PHE A 172 -13.08 -2.32 0.58
CA PHE A 172 -12.57 -3.39 1.43
C PHE A 172 -12.61 -3.00 2.91
N VAL A 173 -12.06 -1.83 3.25
CA VAL A 173 -12.04 -1.33 4.62
C VAL A 173 -13.45 -1.04 5.15
N ARG A 174 -14.33 -0.38 4.35
CA ARG A 174 -15.70 -0.06 4.78
C ARG A 174 -16.62 -1.29 4.96
N SER A 175 -16.27 -2.41 4.34
CA SER A 175 -16.99 -3.67 4.47
C SER A 175 -16.47 -4.57 5.59
N ASP A 176 -15.62 -4.04 6.48
CA ASP A 176 -14.91 -4.83 7.49
C ASP A 176 -14.24 -6.06 6.83
N PHE A 177 -13.55 -5.80 5.71
CA PHE A 177 -12.76 -6.76 4.94
C PHE A 177 -13.54 -7.89 4.24
N SER A 178 -14.87 -7.82 4.22
CA SER A 178 -15.72 -8.85 3.59
C SER A 178 -15.75 -8.77 2.06
N LEU A 179 -15.61 -7.56 1.48
CA LEU A 179 -15.52 -7.33 0.04
C LEU A 179 -14.05 -7.23 -0.39
N LYS A 180 -13.49 -8.34 -0.82
CA LYS A 180 -12.07 -8.41 -1.19
C LYS A 180 -11.71 -7.44 -2.30
N PRO A 181 -10.59 -6.73 -2.22
CA PRO A 181 -10.19 -5.76 -3.25
C PRO A 181 -9.73 -6.42 -4.56
N THR A 182 -9.46 -7.73 -4.55
CA THR A 182 -9.12 -8.50 -5.74
C THR A 182 -10.33 -9.16 -6.42
N ASP A 183 -11.50 -9.21 -5.78
CA ASP A 183 -12.70 -9.77 -6.38
C ASP A 183 -13.07 -9.05 -7.69
N THR A 184 -13.27 -9.80 -8.75
CA THR A 184 -13.57 -9.29 -10.09
C THR A 184 -12.52 -8.30 -10.63
N LEU A 185 -11.26 -8.39 -10.19
CA LEU A 185 -10.19 -7.51 -10.65
C LEU A 185 -9.85 -7.79 -12.12
N ASP A 186 -9.68 -9.06 -12.51
CA ASP A 186 -9.25 -9.44 -13.85
C ASP A 186 -10.17 -8.89 -14.95
N PRO A 187 -11.52 -9.04 -14.91
CA PRO A 187 -12.38 -8.41 -15.90
C PRO A 187 -12.26 -6.89 -16.00
N GLN A 188 -11.96 -6.21 -14.89
CA GLN A 188 -11.76 -4.76 -14.90
C GLN A 188 -10.40 -4.38 -15.51
N ILE A 189 -9.36 -5.17 -15.24
CA ILE A 189 -8.05 -5.06 -15.87
C ILE A 189 -8.18 -5.22 -17.39
N ASP A 190 -8.97 -6.20 -17.85
CA ASP A 190 -9.20 -6.43 -19.29
C ASP A 190 -9.87 -5.22 -19.96
N VAL A 191 -10.85 -4.60 -19.33
CA VAL A 191 -11.48 -3.38 -19.84
C VAL A 191 -10.49 -2.22 -19.89
N LEU A 192 -9.69 -2.04 -18.84
CA LEU A 192 -8.69 -0.99 -18.78
C LEU A 192 -7.57 -1.19 -19.81
N SER A 193 -7.26 -2.43 -20.20
CA SER A 193 -6.25 -2.73 -21.21
C SER A 193 -6.54 -2.04 -22.54
N GLN A 194 -7.82 -1.98 -22.92
CA GLN A 194 -8.26 -1.32 -24.16
C GLN A 194 -8.05 0.20 -24.12
N LEU A 195 -8.15 0.82 -22.94
CA LEU A 195 -7.95 2.26 -22.75
C LEU A 195 -6.46 2.64 -22.71
N PHE A 196 -5.62 1.74 -22.23
CA PHE A 196 -4.19 1.98 -22.02
C PHE A 196 -3.29 1.55 -23.18
N GLY A 197 -3.87 1.21 -24.34
CA GLY A 197 -3.10 0.92 -25.55
C GLY A 197 -2.66 -0.52 -25.72
N HIS A 198 -3.16 -1.44 -24.87
CA HIS A 198 -2.95 -2.86 -25.10
C HIS A 198 -4.01 -3.36 -26.06
N ALA A 199 -3.73 -3.35 -27.36
CA ALA A 199 -4.57 -4.06 -28.31
C ALA A 199 -4.59 -5.54 -27.89
N ALA A 200 -5.77 -6.04 -27.51
CA ALA A 200 -5.97 -7.47 -27.34
C ALA A 200 -5.46 -8.14 -28.61
N ALA A 201 -4.50 -9.06 -28.49
CA ALA A 201 -4.11 -9.88 -29.63
C ALA A 201 -5.39 -10.56 -30.12
N GLN A 202 -5.84 -10.17 -31.30
CA GLN A 202 -6.98 -10.82 -31.96
C GLN A 202 -6.54 -12.24 -32.24
N HIS A 203 -7.12 -13.19 -31.50
CA HIS A 203 -7.08 -14.60 -31.84
C HIS A 203 -8.10 -14.94 -32.88
#